data_69ca15c39156e58d0b2feffc9d3e2b7b
#
_entry.id   69ca15c39156e58d0b2feffc9d3e2b7b
#
_cell.length_a   1.000
_cell.length_b   1.000
_cell.length_c   1.000
_cell.angle_alpha   90.00
_cell.angle_beta   90.00
_cell.angle_gamma   90.00
#
_symmetry.space_group_name_H-M   'P 1'
#
loop_
_entity.id
_entity.type
_entity.pdbx_description
1 polymer ?
#
loop_
_entity_poly.entity_id
_entity_poly.type
_entity_poly.pdbx_seq_one_letter_code
_entity_poly.pdbx_strand_id
1 'polypeptide(L)'
;MIKYVWGYFMKYIKRIIDKDLDIRVRAFGAISIVGPKGCGKTRTAKERCNTIIEFEDEEKRDGYISVAENSPSLFLKNKTPILFDEWQDAPKIWGTIRKECDDNDHFGDYFLTGSSTKKINTAHSGTARISEIEMLPMSLYEFGKSNGSISVKDLFDNPNMKIEAKSDLSIEELIKVTCTGGWPRMLAIKDDAAKLLFAKDYFNQICKEDICRIDGTKRNPEITKAILKSYARNIGTLCKMDNIYKDVNSTNPMSEPTFYDYIEKLKQLYVIKDYEAWCPQIRSEKSLRAPKKHMFIDPSIAIAALDLSPSYFYNDLDLFGHIFESLVYRDLTVYSAGLRGVFSHYHDKFDLEVDGVLHLQDGRYALIEIKLGSSGIKAGEKNLLKIRDLIKQRNQKKDVLPIREPDLMIIITGGEYAYSLESGVKIIPIGCLKD
;
A
#
# COMPACT_ATOMS: atom_id res chain seq x y z
N MET A 1 1.60 -11.98 -41.21
CA MET A 1 1.83 -13.10 -40.28
C MET A 1 2.74 -12.60 -39.15
N ILE A 2 2.15 -12.09 -38.07
CA ILE A 2 2.90 -11.55 -36.91
C ILE A 2 3.20 -12.74 -36.02
N LYS A 3 4.47 -13.16 -35.97
CA LYS A 3 4.95 -14.15 -35.00
C LYS A 3 5.00 -13.48 -33.63
N TYR A 4 4.04 -13.80 -32.76
CA TYR A 4 4.16 -13.52 -31.33
C TYR A 4 5.26 -14.43 -30.77
N VAL A 5 6.41 -13.83 -30.45
CA VAL A 5 7.45 -14.51 -29.71
C VAL A 5 7.05 -14.46 -28.22
N TRP A 6 6.38 -15.49 -27.74
CA TRP A 6 6.19 -15.79 -26.33
C TRP A 6 7.51 -16.34 -25.80
N GLY A 7 8.18 -15.62 -24.88
CA GLY A 7 9.37 -16.19 -24.27
C GLY A 7 10.39 -15.22 -23.67
N TYR A 8 9.98 -14.07 -23.12
CA TYR A 8 10.81 -13.39 -22.13
C TYR A 8 10.15 -13.52 -20.77
N PHE A 9 10.55 -14.54 -19.99
CA PHE A 9 10.34 -14.52 -18.55
C PHE A 9 11.12 -13.32 -18.01
N MET A 10 10.40 -12.26 -17.64
CA MET A 10 11.06 -11.15 -16.96
C MET A 10 11.75 -11.69 -15.71
N LYS A 11 13.03 -11.38 -15.53
CA LYS A 11 13.76 -11.69 -14.30
C LYS A 11 13.00 -11.08 -13.13
N TYR A 12 12.91 -11.83 -12.02
CA TYR A 12 12.30 -11.32 -10.80
C TYR A 12 12.99 -10.03 -10.36
N ILE A 13 12.20 -9.00 -10.10
CA ILE A 13 12.69 -7.75 -9.51
C ILE A 13 12.50 -7.86 -8.00
N LYS A 14 13.61 -7.81 -7.28
CA LYS A 14 13.58 -7.91 -5.82
C LYS A 14 12.72 -6.79 -5.24
N ARG A 15 11.79 -7.17 -4.37
CA ARG A 15 10.86 -6.27 -3.70
C ARG A 15 11.39 -5.88 -2.32
N ILE A 16 11.00 -4.71 -1.83
CA ILE A 16 11.36 -4.26 -0.48
C ILE A 16 10.81 -5.23 0.58
N ILE A 17 9.61 -5.75 0.36
CA ILE A 17 8.99 -6.77 1.22
C ILE A 17 9.84 -8.04 1.38
N ASP A 18 10.74 -8.36 0.44
CA ASP A 18 11.63 -9.53 0.54
C ASP A 18 12.47 -9.53 1.81
N LYS A 19 12.89 -8.34 2.28
CA LYS A 19 13.65 -8.19 3.53
C LYS A 19 12.85 -8.68 4.75
N ASP A 20 11.55 -8.35 4.79
CA ASP A 20 10.71 -8.79 5.91
C ASP A 20 10.32 -10.26 5.76
N LEU A 21 10.09 -10.75 4.54
CA LEU A 21 9.89 -12.17 4.26
C LEU A 21 11.08 -13.02 4.74
N ASP A 22 12.32 -12.58 4.50
CA ASP A 22 13.54 -13.27 4.94
C ASP A 22 13.65 -13.40 6.48
N ILE A 23 12.95 -12.55 7.21
CA ILE A 23 12.87 -12.63 8.67
C ILE A 23 11.74 -13.55 9.10
N ARG A 24 10.55 -13.41 8.48
CA ARG A 24 9.36 -14.19 8.83
C ARG A 24 9.53 -15.68 8.60
N VAL A 25 10.21 -16.08 7.53
CA VAL A 25 10.52 -17.51 7.25
C VAL A 25 11.38 -18.16 8.32
N ARG A 26 12.02 -17.39 9.19
CA ARG A 26 12.80 -17.91 10.33
C ARG A 26 12.03 -17.93 11.64
N ALA A 27 10.81 -17.41 11.66
CA ALA A 27 10.01 -17.26 12.87
C ALA A 27 8.67 -18.00 12.80
N PHE A 28 8.17 -18.28 11.59
CA PHE A 28 6.84 -18.86 11.37
C PHE A 28 6.92 -20.05 10.41
N GLY A 29 6.10 -21.07 10.62
CA GLY A 29 6.01 -22.22 9.73
C GLY A 29 5.41 -21.89 8.37
N ALA A 30 4.46 -20.95 8.34
CA ALA A 30 3.82 -20.51 7.12
C ALA A 30 3.75 -18.98 7.01
N ILE A 31 3.79 -18.47 5.75
CA ILE A 31 3.68 -17.05 5.42
C ILE A 31 2.50 -16.85 4.46
N SER A 32 1.55 -16.02 4.86
CA SER A 32 0.42 -15.59 4.00
C SER A 32 0.72 -14.22 3.41
N ILE A 33 0.92 -14.14 2.09
CA ILE A 33 1.13 -12.88 1.37
C ILE A 33 -0.22 -12.43 0.79
N VAL A 34 -0.74 -11.35 1.33
CA VAL A 34 -2.02 -10.76 0.91
C VAL A 34 -1.81 -9.41 0.22
N GLY A 35 -2.81 -8.91 -0.52
CA GLY A 35 -2.72 -7.61 -1.20
C GLY A 35 -3.48 -7.59 -2.53
N PRO A 36 -3.52 -6.45 -3.25
CA PRO A 36 -4.32 -6.29 -4.45
C PRO A 36 -3.92 -7.26 -5.56
N LYS A 37 -4.86 -7.59 -6.44
CA LYS A 37 -4.58 -8.38 -7.64
C LYS A 37 -3.47 -7.73 -8.47
N GLY A 38 -2.60 -8.52 -9.05
CA GLY A 38 -1.56 -8.04 -9.96
C GLY A 38 -0.38 -7.31 -9.30
N CYS A 39 -0.30 -7.16 -7.96
CA CYS A 39 0.84 -6.52 -7.28
C CYS A 39 2.12 -7.39 -7.22
N GLY A 40 2.02 -8.70 -7.57
CA GLY A 40 3.18 -9.59 -7.69
C GLY A 40 3.32 -10.66 -6.61
N LYS A 41 2.30 -10.91 -5.77
CA LYS A 41 2.31 -11.90 -4.67
C LYS A 41 2.79 -13.27 -5.10
N THR A 42 2.09 -13.86 -6.07
CA THR A 42 2.42 -15.18 -6.64
C THR A 42 3.85 -15.25 -7.14
N ARG A 43 4.32 -14.21 -7.86
CA ARG A 43 5.70 -14.19 -8.36
C ARG A 43 6.71 -14.14 -7.22
N THR A 44 6.49 -13.31 -6.21
CA THR A 44 7.36 -13.20 -5.03
C THR A 44 7.42 -14.53 -4.24
N ALA A 45 6.29 -15.21 -4.09
CA ALA A 45 6.24 -16.50 -3.42
C ALA A 45 6.93 -17.61 -4.25
N LYS A 46 6.73 -17.63 -5.59
CA LYS A 46 7.37 -18.60 -6.49
C LYS A 46 8.89 -18.58 -6.45
N GLU A 47 9.51 -17.42 -6.21
CA GLU A 47 10.98 -17.32 -6.07
C GLU A 47 11.52 -18.03 -4.84
N ARG A 48 10.67 -18.42 -3.90
CA ARG A 48 11.03 -19.01 -2.60
C ARG A 48 10.59 -20.48 -2.47
N CYS A 49 9.76 -20.97 -3.38
CA CYS A 49 9.12 -22.28 -3.26
C CYS A 49 9.66 -23.30 -4.26
N ASN A 50 9.76 -24.55 -3.81
CA ASN A 50 10.13 -25.69 -4.64
C ASN A 50 8.92 -26.35 -5.29
N THR A 51 7.77 -26.33 -4.61
CA THR A 51 6.51 -26.88 -5.12
C THR A 51 5.48 -25.76 -5.22
N ILE A 52 4.70 -25.74 -6.30
CA ILE A 52 3.69 -24.72 -6.57
C ILE A 52 2.36 -25.42 -6.83
N ILE A 53 1.33 -25.04 -6.06
CA ILE A 53 -0.04 -25.54 -6.18
C ILE A 53 -0.93 -24.33 -6.44
N GLU A 54 -1.40 -24.19 -7.69
CA GLU A 54 -2.22 -23.07 -8.16
C GLU A 54 -3.68 -23.55 -8.26
N PHE A 55 -4.54 -23.07 -7.36
CA PHE A 55 -5.96 -23.46 -7.35
C PHE A 55 -6.78 -22.80 -8.48
N GLU A 56 -6.21 -21.83 -9.21
CA GLU A 56 -6.80 -21.24 -10.41
C GLU A 56 -6.35 -21.92 -11.73
N ASP A 57 -5.44 -22.91 -11.68
CA ASP A 57 -5.01 -23.64 -12.88
C ASP A 57 -6.18 -24.51 -13.41
N GLU A 58 -6.83 -24.09 -14.50
CA GLU A 58 -8.04 -24.71 -15.04
C GLU A 58 -7.87 -26.21 -15.33
N GLU A 59 -6.67 -26.65 -15.76
CA GLU A 59 -6.40 -28.06 -16.08
C GLU A 59 -6.34 -28.95 -14.82
N LYS A 60 -5.92 -28.40 -13.68
CA LYS A 60 -5.68 -29.14 -12.44
C LYS A 60 -6.68 -28.82 -11.33
N ARG A 61 -7.45 -27.74 -11.50
CA ARG A 61 -8.33 -27.18 -10.49
C ARG A 61 -9.21 -28.22 -9.81
N ASP A 62 -9.97 -28.98 -10.60
CA ASP A 62 -10.94 -29.94 -10.04
C ASP A 62 -10.23 -31.03 -9.22
N GLY A 63 -9.06 -31.51 -9.69
CA GLY A 63 -8.24 -32.46 -8.96
C GLY A 63 -7.69 -31.87 -7.66
N TYR A 64 -7.16 -30.65 -7.71
CA TYR A 64 -6.60 -29.98 -6.54
C TYR A 64 -7.69 -29.66 -5.50
N ILE A 65 -8.85 -29.17 -5.92
CA ILE A 65 -9.97 -28.91 -5.01
C ILE A 65 -10.46 -30.21 -4.37
N SER A 66 -10.61 -31.30 -5.14
CA SER A 66 -10.99 -32.60 -4.62
C SER A 66 -10.01 -33.12 -3.56
N VAL A 67 -8.68 -33.00 -3.79
CA VAL A 67 -7.66 -33.36 -2.82
C VAL A 67 -7.71 -32.45 -1.60
N ALA A 68 -7.84 -31.14 -1.80
CA ALA A 68 -7.94 -30.19 -0.69
C ALA A 68 -9.15 -30.43 0.21
N GLU A 69 -10.25 -30.91 -0.37
CA GLU A 69 -11.48 -31.22 0.36
C GLU A 69 -11.40 -32.54 1.16
N ASN A 70 -10.77 -33.57 0.59
CA ASN A 70 -10.85 -34.93 1.13
C ASN A 70 -9.56 -35.37 1.86
N SER A 71 -8.40 -34.93 1.41
CA SER A 71 -7.10 -35.36 1.94
C SER A 71 -6.03 -34.27 1.78
N PRO A 72 -6.23 -33.05 2.35
CA PRO A 72 -5.36 -31.90 2.14
C PRO A 72 -3.91 -32.15 2.60
N SER A 73 -3.67 -33.05 3.55
CA SER A 73 -2.33 -33.44 4.01
C SER A 73 -1.46 -34.10 2.93
N LEU A 74 -2.06 -34.58 1.84
CA LEU A 74 -1.29 -35.12 0.71
C LEU A 74 -0.41 -34.06 0.05
N PHE A 75 -0.87 -32.81 0.02
CA PHE A 75 -0.07 -31.70 -0.53
C PHE A 75 1.20 -31.45 0.29
N LEU A 76 1.15 -31.67 1.61
CA LEU A 76 2.27 -31.40 2.51
C LEU A 76 3.42 -32.44 2.36
N LYS A 77 3.18 -33.54 1.65
CA LYS A 77 4.21 -34.54 1.33
C LYS A 77 5.14 -34.13 0.19
N ASN A 78 4.82 -33.02 -0.51
CA ASN A 78 5.68 -32.48 -1.55
C ASN A 78 6.92 -31.78 -0.97
N LYS A 79 7.90 -31.52 -1.84
CA LYS A 79 9.15 -30.85 -1.46
C LYS A 79 8.87 -29.40 -1.01
N THR A 80 9.21 -29.08 0.22
CA THR A 80 9.12 -27.74 0.80
C THR A 80 10.24 -26.82 0.30
N PRO A 81 10.07 -25.48 0.34
CA PRO A 81 8.82 -24.75 0.62
C PRO A 81 7.76 -24.96 -0.44
N ILE A 82 6.47 -24.98 -0.02
CA ILE A 82 5.31 -25.20 -0.88
C ILE A 82 4.50 -23.91 -0.96
N LEU A 83 4.16 -23.48 -2.16
CA LEU A 83 3.22 -22.39 -2.41
C LEU A 83 1.81 -22.94 -2.66
N PHE A 84 0.84 -22.38 -1.94
CA PHE A 84 -0.59 -22.53 -2.18
C PHE A 84 -1.12 -21.20 -2.72
N ASP A 85 -1.23 -21.10 -4.04
CA ASP A 85 -1.66 -19.86 -4.71
C ASP A 85 -3.19 -19.79 -4.76
N GLU A 86 -3.74 -18.60 -4.39
CA GLU A 86 -5.19 -18.35 -4.21
C GLU A 86 -5.86 -19.39 -3.28
N TRP A 87 -5.20 -19.63 -2.12
CA TRP A 87 -5.60 -20.65 -1.14
C TRP A 87 -7.04 -20.52 -0.64
N GLN A 88 -7.67 -19.34 -0.75
CA GLN A 88 -9.06 -19.13 -0.36
C GLN A 88 -10.06 -19.95 -1.17
N ASP A 89 -9.67 -20.48 -2.32
CA ASP A 89 -10.47 -21.43 -3.09
C ASP A 89 -10.45 -22.85 -2.50
N ALA A 90 -9.50 -23.13 -1.60
CA ALA A 90 -9.33 -24.40 -0.91
C ALA A 90 -9.13 -24.20 0.62
N PRO A 91 -10.16 -23.70 1.34
CA PRO A 91 -9.99 -23.16 2.71
C PRO A 91 -9.51 -24.18 3.75
N LYS A 92 -9.71 -25.49 3.52
CA LYS A 92 -9.21 -26.56 4.43
C LYS A 92 -7.68 -26.60 4.50
N ILE A 93 -6.97 -26.09 3.47
CA ILE A 93 -5.52 -25.99 3.45
C ILE A 93 -5.00 -25.18 4.64
N TRP A 94 -5.66 -24.08 4.98
CA TRP A 94 -5.30 -23.26 6.13
C TRP A 94 -5.24 -24.04 7.45
N GLY A 95 -6.30 -24.80 7.72
CA GLY A 95 -6.37 -25.63 8.93
C GLY A 95 -5.34 -26.75 8.94
N THR A 96 -5.07 -27.33 7.77
CA THR A 96 -4.09 -28.42 7.60
C THR A 96 -2.67 -27.91 7.83
N ILE A 97 -2.29 -26.78 7.22
CA ILE A 97 -0.97 -26.16 7.43
C ILE A 97 -0.81 -25.75 8.90
N ARG A 98 -1.85 -25.13 9.50
CA ARG A 98 -1.80 -24.74 10.91
C ARG A 98 -1.51 -25.96 11.81
N LYS A 99 -2.23 -27.07 11.58
CA LYS A 99 -2.03 -28.31 12.36
C LYS A 99 -0.62 -28.86 12.15
N GLU A 100 -0.14 -28.88 10.92
CA GLU A 100 1.22 -29.34 10.60
C GLU A 100 2.29 -28.52 11.33
N CYS A 101 2.10 -27.17 11.40
CA CYS A 101 2.97 -26.29 12.17
C CYS A 101 2.82 -26.45 13.69
N ASP A 102 1.73 -27.05 14.19
CA ASP A 102 1.59 -27.42 15.61
C ASP A 102 2.29 -28.74 15.95
N ASP A 103 2.23 -29.71 15.04
CA ASP A 103 2.71 -31.03 15.24
C ASP A 103 4.24 -31.16 14.99
N ASN A 104 4.83 -30.24 14.23
CA ASN A 104 6.22 -30.23 13.80
C ASN A 104 6.83 -28.83 13.84
N ASP A 105 8.15 -28.76 14.14
CA ASP A 105 8.92 -27.51 14.18
C ASP A 105 9.26 -27.03 12.73
N HIS A 106 8.28 -26.52 12.01
CA HIS A 106 8.44 -25.99 10.67
C HIS A 106 8.75 -24.49 10.68
N PHE A 107 9.68 -24.06 9.82
CA PHE A 107 10.04 -22.65 9.63
C PHE A 107 10.16 -22.34 8.13
N GLY A 108 9.23 -21.53 7.61
CA GLY A 108 9.25 -21.07 6.22
C GLY A 108 8.89 -22.14 5.19
N ASP A 109 8.26 -23.24 5.60
CA ASP A 109 7.96 -24.37 4.71
C ASP A 109 6.72 -24.16 3.85
N TYR A 110 5.84 -23.22 4.24
CA TYR A 110 4.59 -22.98 3.53
C TYR A 110 4.39 -21.51 3.19
N PHE A 111 3.96 -21.26 1.95
CA PHE A 111 3.54 -19.96 1.47
C PHE A 111 2.10 -20.04 1.00
N LEU A 112 1.32 -19.03 1.36
CA LEU A 112 -0.05 -18.86 0.89
C LEU A 112 -0.16 -17.48 0.24
N THR A 113 -0.84 -17.40 -0.90
CA THR A 113 -1.14 -16.11 -1.53
C THR A 113 -2.65 -15.96 -1.70
N GLY A 114 -3.14 -14.74 -1.50
CA GLY A 114 -4.55 -14.42 -1.67
C GLY A 114 -4.77 -12.97 -2.08
N SER A 115 -5.69 -12.76 -3.00
CA SER A 115 -6.00 -11.42 -3.54
C SER A 115 -7.16 -10.72 -2.81
N SER A 116 -7.70 -11.34 -1.77
CA SER A 116 -8.76 -10.76 -0.94
C SER A 116 -8.66 -11.27 0.50
N THR A 117 -9.03 -10.41 1.45
CA THR A 117 -9.26 -10.80 2.85
C THR A 117 -10.67 -11.39 3.00
N LYS A 118 -11.01 -12.39 2.20
CA LYS A 118 -12.24 -13.15 2.45
C LYS A 118 -12.21 -13.58 3.91
N LYS A 119 -13.23 -13.23 4.69
CA LYS A 119 -13.48 -13.89 5.99
C LYS A 119 -13.87 -15.34 5.67
N ILE A 120 -12.86 -16.15 5.40
CA ILE A 120 -13.05 -17.58 5.30
C ILE A 120 -13.32 -18.02 6.74
N ASN A 121 -14.45 -18.68 6.97
CA ASN A 121 -14.73 -19.34 8.25
C ASN A 121 -13.74 -20.51 8.41
N THR A 122 -12.48 -20.17 8.72
CA THR A 122 -11.53 -21.17 9.20
C THR A 122 -11.91 -21.48 10.64
N ALA A 123 -11.99 -22.75 10.99
CA ALA A 123 -12.34 -23.20 12.34
C ALA A 123 -11.38 -22.65 13.42
N HIS A 124 -10.19 -22.20 13.02
CA HIS A 124 -9.15 -21.67 13.92
C HIS A 124 -8.34 -20.56 13.26
N SER A 125 -7.91 -19.56 14.04
CA SER A 125 -6.96 -18.54 13.59
C SER A 125 -5.56 -19.14 13.35
N GLY A 126 -4.78 -18.55 12.46
CA GLY A 126 -3.38 -18.92 12.22
C GLY A 126 -2.38 -18.37 13.24
N THR A 127 -2.85 -17.79 14.37
CA THR A 127 -2.03 -17.07 15.34
C THR A 127 -0.82 -17.89 15.78
N ALA A 128 0.35 -17.29 15.75
CA ALA A 128 1.67 -17.83 16.08
C ALA A 128 2.21 -18.93 15.13
N ARG A 129 1.48 -19.37 14.10
CA ARG A 129 1.89 -20.38 13.12
C ARG A 129 2.00 -19.81 11.72
N ILE A 130 1.01 -19.00 11.34
CA ILE A 130 0.93 -18.38 10.02
C ILE A 130 1.09 -16.87 10.20
N SER A 131 2.12 -16.32 9.57
CA SER A 131 2.36 -14.87 9.57
C SER A 131 1.77 -14.24 8.33
N GLU A 132 0.86 -13.29 8.48
CA GLU A 132 0.31 -12.53 7.36
C GLU A 132 1.14 -11.28 7.08
N ILE A 133 1.36 -10.99 5.79
CA ILE A 133 2.05 -9.79 5.31
C ILE A 133 1.33 -9.20 4.11
N GLU A 134 1.06 -7.87 4.16
CA GLU A 134 0.45 -7.14 3.06
C GLU A 134 1.52 -6.72 2.05
N MET A 135 1.33 -7.07 0.77
CA MET A 135 2.17 -6.65 -0.35
C MET A 135 1.46 -5.59 -1.18
N LEU A 136 2.06 -4.42 -1.27
CA LEU A 136 1.55 -3.29 -2.05
C LEU A 136 2.02 -3.34 -3.52
N PRO A 137 1.43 -2.55 -4.43
CA PRO A 137 2.04 -2.25 -5.73
C PRO A 137 3.48 -1.75 -5.59
N MET A 138 4.25 -1.80 -6.66
CA MET A 138 5.67 -1.38 -6.64
C MET A 138 5.78 0.11 -6.33
N SER A 139 6.70 0.46 -5.42
CA SER A 139 7.15 1.84 -5.22
C SER A 139 7.94 2.34 -6.43
N LEU A 140 8.16 3.66 -6.53
CA LEU A 140 8.99 4.23 -7.60
C LEU A 140 10.41 3.64 -7.61
N TYR A 141 10.97 3.33 -6.44
CA TYR A 141 12.29 2.70 -6.35
C TYR A 141 12.29 1.27 -6.92
N GLU A 142 11.33 0.45 -6.50
CA GLU A 142 11.18 -0.91 -7.03
C GLU A 142 10.87 -0.93 -8.54
N PHE A 143 10.17 0.10 -9.01
CA PHE A 143 9.84 0.29 -10.42
C PHE A 143 11.00 0.85 -11.27
N GLY A 144 12.12 1.24 -10.63
CA GLY A 144 13.28 1.84 -11.29
C GLY A 144 13.07 3.29 -11.72
N LYS A 145 12.16 4.02 -11.08
CA LYS A 145 11.86 5.44 -11.32
C LYS A 145 12.42 6.37 -10.23
N SER A 146 12.77 5.83 -9.08
CA SER A 146 13.63 6.52 -8.12
C SER A 146 15.06 5.99 -8.26
N ASN A 147 16.05 6.88 -8.24
CA ASN A 147 17.47 6.50 -8.28
C ASN A 147 17.99 6.01 -6.91
N GLY A 148 17.17 6.14 -5.84
CA GLY A 148 17.49 5.64 -4.51
C GLY A 148 18.73 6.28 -3.87
N SER A 149 19.08 7.49 -4.26
CA SER A 149 20.24 8.22 -3.71
C SER A 149 20.07 8.58 -2.24
N ILE A 150 18.83 8.58 -1.73
CA ILE A 150 18.51 8.87 -0.33
C ILE A 150 17.72 7.69 0.27
N SER A 151 18.30 7.07 1.29
CA SER A 151 17.67 5.99 2.05
C SER A 151 16.94 6.54 3.27
N VAL A 152 15.66 6.16 3.44
CA VAL A 152 14.89 6.50 4.64
C VAL A 152 15.54 5.91 5.89
N LYS A 153 16.11 4.71 5.78
CA LYS A 153 16.88 4.08 6.86
C LYS A 153 18.07 4.92 7.27
N ASP A 154 18.90 5.35 6.31
CA ASP A 154 20.10 6.11 6.60
C ASP A 154 19.78 7.48 7.21
N LEU A 155 18.66 8.09 6.83
CA LEU A 155 18.16 9.32 7.45
C LEU A 155 17.84 9.12 8.93
N PHE A 156 17.19 8.01 9.30
CA PHE A 156 16.91 7.70 10.72
C PHE A 156 18.18 7.33 11.51
N ASP A 157 19.12 6.66 10.87
CA ASP A 157 20.38 6.28 11.52
C ASP A 157 21.32 7.50 11.69
N ASN A 158 21.21 8.50 10.82
CA ASN A 158 22.00 9.72 10.84
C ASN A 158 21.14 10.99 10.65
N PRO A 159 20.29 11.36 11.61
CA PRO A 159 19.28 12.42 11.43
C PRO A 159 19.89 13.80 11.09
N ASN A 160 21.11 14.07 11.57
CA ASN A 160 21.79 15.34 11.37
C ASN A 160 22.61 15.41 10.06
N MET A 161 22.65 14.33 9.26
CA MET A 161 23.37 14.36 7.99
C MET A 161 22.79 15.43 7.06
N LYS A 162 23.65 16.19 6.43
CA LYS A 162 23.26 17.04 5.30
C LYS A 162 23.08 16.15 4.08
N ILE A 163 22.00 16.40 3.35
CA ILE A 163 21.73 15.69 2.11
C ILE A 163 21.94 16.61 0.91
N GLU A 164 22.44 16.03 -0.18
CA GLU A 164 22.55 16.65 -1.47
C GLU A 164 22.41 15.55 -2.53
N ALA A 165 21.38 15.64 -3.36
CA ALA A 165 21.14 14.69 -4.43
C ALA A 165 20.29 15.32 -5.53
N LYS A 166 20.24 14.66 -6.69
CA LYS A 166 19.40 15.05 -7.81
C LYS A 166 18.55 13.87 -8.26
N SER A 167 17.27 14.12 -8.52
CA SER A 167 16.34 13.19 -9.13
C SER A 167 16.46 13.27 -10.64
N ASP A 168 16.41 12.11 -11.31
CA ASP A 168 16.32 12.03 -12.77
C ASP A 168 14.85 12.00 -13.26
N LEU A 169 13.88 11.97 -12.33
CA LEU A 169 12.45 11.86 -12.62
C LEU A 169 11.88 13.25 -12.90
N SER A 170 11.54 13.52 -14.17
CA SER A 170 10.85 14.76 -14.56
C SER A 170 9.40 14.77 -14.11
N ILE A 171 8.77 15.96 -14.06
CA ILE A 171 7.36 16.09 -13.69
C ILE A 171 6.44 15.37 -14.70
N GLU A 172 6.78 15.40 -15.99
CA GLU A 172 6.02 14.69 -17.03
C GLU A 172 6.08 13.19 -16.83
N GLU A 173 7.25 12.66 -16.48
CA GLU A 173 7.40 11.23 -16.22
C GLU A 173 6.76 10.83 -14.90
N LEU A 174 6.83 11.68 -13.87
CA LEU A 174 6.12 11.50 -12.61
C LEU A 174 4.61 11.39 -12.84
N ILE A 175 4.03 12.31 -13.62
CA ILE A 175 2.61 12.26 -13.99
C ILE A 175 2.29 10.94 -14.71
N LYS A 176 3.08 10.55 -15.71
CA LYS A 176 2.85 9.31 -16.48
C LYS A 176 2.90 8.06 -15.59
N VAL A 177 3.92 7.90 -14.76
CA VAL A 177 4.03 6.73 -13.90
C VAL A 177 2.94 6.67 -12.83
N THR A 178 2.49 7.82 -12.36
CA THR A 178 1.37 7.92 -11.43
C THR A 178 0.06 7.47 -12.09
N CYS A 179 -0.18 7.87 -13.34
CA CYS A 179 -1.36 7.46 -14.10
C CYS A 179 -1.38 5.96 -14.43
N THR A 180 -0.21 5.35 -14.64
CA THR A 180 -0.11 3.93 -15.00
C THR A 180 -0.03 3.00 -13.79
N GLY A 181 0.43 3.51 -12.63
CA GLY A 181 0.52 2.79 -11.37
C GLY A 181 1.74 1.89 -11.20
N GLY A 182 1.91 1.37 -9.99
CA GLY A 182 3.00 0.49 -9.58
C GLY A 182 2.77 -1.00 -9.87
N TRP A 183 2.06 -1.35 -10.92
CA TRP A 183 1.76 -2.73 -11.28
C TRP A 183 2.94 -3.38 -12.01
N PRO A 184 3.50 -4.52 -11.54
CA PRO A 184 4.64 -5.18 -12.18
C PRO A 184 4.46 -5.43 -13.68
N ARG A 185 3.22 -5.68 -14.14
CA ARG A 185 2.89 -5.88 -15.56
C ARG A 185 3.30 -4.69 -16.44
N MET A 186 3.27 -3.46 -15.88
CA MET A 186 3.66 -2.24 -16.60
C MET A 186 5.09 -2.26 -17.11
N LEU A 187 5.99 -2.98 -16.43
CA LEU A 187 7.39 -3.11 -16.84
C LEU A 187 7.57 -3.85 -18.18
N ALA A 188 6.60 -4.73 -18.52
CA ALA A 188 6.62 -5.46 -19.78
C ALA A 188 5.97 -4.69 -20.94
N ILE A 189 5.14 -3.69 -20.64
CA ILE A 189 4.41 -2.91 -21.65
C ILE A 189 5.30 -1.73 -22.07
N LYS A 190 5.61 -1.62 -23.35
CA LYS A 190 6.44 -0.53 -23.89
C LYS A 190 5.62 0.70 -24.33
N ASP A 191 4.42 0.46 -24.81
CA ASP A 191 3.51 1.48 -25.34
C ASP A 191 2.75 2.18 -24.22
N ASP A 192 2.82 3.51 -24.14
CA ASP A 192 2.20 4.29 -23.07
C ASP A 192 0.66 4.26 -23.16
N ALA A 193 0.08 4.21 -24.36
CA ALA A 193 -1.37 4.10 -24.50
C ALA A 193 -1.87 2.74 -24.01
N ALA A 194 -1.11 1.67 -24.25
CA ALA A 194 -1.41 0.34 -23.72
C ALA A 194 -1.32 0.27 -22.20
N LYS A 195 -0.37 1.01 -21.57
CA LYS A 195 -0.30 1.10 -20.10
C LYS A 195 -1.52 1.79 -19.52
N LEU A 196 -1.95 2.90 -20.11
CA LEU A 196 -3.15 3.63 -19.65
C LEU A 196 -4.42 2.80 -19.84
N LEU A 197 -4.52 2.08 -20.97
CA LEU A 197 -5.64 1.15 -21.20
C LEU A 197 -5.67 0.05 -20.12
N PHE A 198 -4.52 -0.53 -19.78
CA PHE A 198 -4.44 -1.53 -18.70
C PHE A 198 -4.95 -0.98 -17.38
N ALA A 199 -4.54 0.23 -16.97
CA ALA A 199 -4.99 0.85 -15.72
C ALA A 199 -6.52 1.08 -15.71
N LYS A 200 -7.08 1.51 -16.86
CA LYS A 200 -8.53 1.68 -17.03
C LYS A 200 -9.28 0.35 -16.99
N ASP A 201 -8.77 -0.69 -17.65
CA ASP A 201 -9.38 -2.02 -17.64
C ASP A 201 -9.29 -2.67 -16.25
N TYR A 202 -8.18 -2.49 -15.54
CA TYR A 202 -8.03 -2.94 -14.15
C TYR A 202 -9.12 -2.34 -13.25
N PHE A 203 -9.35 -1.02 -13.33
CA PHE A 203 -10.45 -0.35 -12.63
C PHE A 203 -11.84 -0.91 -13.02
N ASN A 204 -12.07 -1.13 -14.33
CA ASN A 204 -13.34 -1.68 -14.80
C ASN A 204 -13.59 -3.10 -14.28
N GLN A 205 -12.56 -3.94 -14.20
CA GLN A 205 -12.66 -5.30 -13.65
C GLN A 205 -12.98 -5.30 -12.16
N ILE A 206 -12.36 -4.41 -11.37
CA ILE A 206 -12.74 -4.21 -9.96
C ILE A 206 -14.24 -3.96 -9.84
N CYS A 207 -14.77 -3.02 -10.64
CA CYS A 207 -16.16 -2.61 -10.57
C CYS A 207 -17.15 -3.68 -11.04
N LYS A 208 -16.78 -4.45 -12.07
CA LYS A 208 -17.70 -5.42 -12.71
C LYS A 208 -17.63 -6.81 -12.08
N GLU A 209 -16.44 -7.29 -11.76
CA GLU A 209 -16.22 -8.69 -11.40
C GLU A 209 -15.74 -8.88 -9.97
N ASP A 210 -14.62 -8.24 -9.60
CA ASP A 210 -13.94 -8.57 -8.36
C ASP A 210 -14.81 -8.28 -7.12
N ILE A 211 -15.55 -7.17 -7.14
CA ILE A 211 -16.45 -6.81 -6.03
C ILE A 211 -17.60 -7.80 -5.83
N CYS A 212 -17.98 -8.53 -6.87
CA CYS A 212 -18.99 -9.58 -6.79
C CYS A 212 -18.41 -10.93 -6.37
N ARG A 213 -17.17 -11.23 -6.80
CA ARG A 213 -16.50 -12.51 -6.51
C ARG A 213 -16.12 -12.67 -5.05
N ILE A 214 -15.96 -11.57 -4.31
CA ILE A 214 -15.48 -11.61 -2.92
C ILE A 214 -16.37 -12.42 -1.97
N ASP A 215 -17.69 -12.40 -2.20
CA ASP A 215 -18.68 -13.13 -1.39
C ASP A 215 -19.79 -13.79 -2.22
N GLY A 216 -19.69 -13.71 -3.55
CA GLY A 216 -20.70 -14.22 -4.48
C GLY A 216 -21.94 -13.33 -4.61
N THR A 217 -22.01 -12.21 -3.90
CA THR A 217 -23.15 -11.29 -3.98
C THR A 217 -23.08 -10.44 -5.25
N LYS A 218 -24.16 -10.46 -6.04
CA LYS A 218 -24.24 -9.62 -7.24
C LYS A 218 -24.37 -8.15 -6.86
N ARG A 219 -23.37 -7.34 -7.22
CA ARG A 219 -23.34 -5.88 -6.98
C ARG A 219 -23.48 -5.11 -8.29
N ASN A 220 -24.03 -3.90 -8.21
CA ASN A 220 -24.18 -3.03 -9.38
C ASN A 220 -22.83 -2.33 -9.70
N PRO A 221 -22.24 -2.55 -10.89
CA PRO A 221 -20.98 -1.91 -11.28
C PRO A 221 -21.06 -0.37 -11.30
N GLU A 222 -22.19 0.21 -11.65
CA GLU A 222 -22.35 1.66 -11.72
C GLU A 222 -22.33 2.30 -10.33
N ILE A 223 -22.89 1.61 -9.32
CA ILE A 223 -22.77 2.03 -7.91
C ILE A 223 -21.30 1.98 -7.47
N THR A 224 -20.58 0.92 -7.79
CA THR A 224 -19.15 0.80 -7.46
C THR A 224 -18.34 1.92 -8.10
N LYS A 225 -18.59 2.23 -9.38
CA LYS A 225 -17.93 3.34 -10.08
C LYS A 225 -18.26 4.68 -9.43
N ALA A 226 -19.54 4.93 -9.07
CA ALA A 226 -19.96 6.16 -8.43
C ALA A 226 -19.26 6.35 -7.06
N ILE A 227 -19.18 5.28 -6.26
CA ILE A 227 -18.46 5.29 -4.97
C ILE A 227 -16.98 5.62 -5.20
N LEU A 228 -16.28 4.91 -6.08
CA LEU A 228 -14.86 5.11 -6.34
C LEU A 228 -14.59 6.49 -6.97
N LYS A 229 -15.50 7.01 -7.79
CA LYS A 229 -15.40 8.37 -8.35
C LYS A 229 -15.53 9.44 -7.27
N SER A 230 -16.52 9.33 -6.38
CA SER A 230 -16.68 10.25 -5.25
C SER A 230 -15.49 10.17 -4.30
N TYR A 231 -15.00 8.96 -4.03
CA TYR A 231 -13.80 8.72 -3.23
C TYR A 231 -12.55 9.38 -3.85
N ALA A 232 -12.36 9.25 -5.18
CA ALA A 232 -11.24 9.83 -5.91
C ALA A 232 -11.28 11.38 -5.94
N ARG A 233 -12.46 11.99 -5.97
CA ARG A 233 -12.63 13.47 -5.88
C ARG A 233 -12.22 14.02 -4.52
N ASN A 234 -12.25 13.20 -3.49
CA ASN A 234 -11.89 13.55 -2.12
C ASN A 234 -10.52 12.98 -1.68
N ILE A 235 -9.72 12.50 -2.64
CA ILE A 235 -8.39 11.93 -2.35
C ILE A 235 -7.48 12.99 -1.70
N GLY A 236 -6.67 12.58 -0.75
CA GLY A 236 -5.76 13.49 -0.03
C GLY A 236 -6.45 14.43 0.97
N THR A 237 -7.77 14.32 1.18
CA THR A 237 -8.51 15.13 2.13
C THR A 237 -8.98 14.33 3.34
N LEU A 238 -9.32 15.02 4.43
CA LEU A 238 -9.96 14.43 5.63
C LEU A 238 -11.50 14.36 5.45
N CYS A 239 -11.96 14.03 4.24
CA CYS A 239 -13.39 13.94 3.95
C CYS A 239 -14.04 12.82 4.77
N LYS A 240 -15.16 13.13 5.41
CA LYS A 240 -15.95 12.12 6.14
C LYS A 240 -16.66 11.19 5.17
N MET A 241 -16.73 9.90 5.50
CA MET A 241 -17.46 8.90 4.71
C MET A 241 -18.93 9.25 4.49
N ASP A 242 -19.56 9.94 5.43
CA ASP A 242 -20.93 10.46 5.30
C ASP A 242 -21.09 11.42 4.11
N ASN A 243 -20.07 12.24 3.81
CA ASN A 243 -20.11 13.14 2.64
C ASN A 243 -20.02 12.34 1.32
N ILE A 244 -19.17 11.30 1.28
CA ILE A 244 -19.09 10.39 0.13
C ILE A 244 -20.42 9.65 -0.05
N TYR A 245 -21.03 9.16 1.05
CA TYR A 245 -22.34 8.54 1.01
C TYR A 245 -23.40 9.48 0.43
N LYS A 246 -23.49 10.72 0.91
CA LYS A 246 -24.46 11.72 0.42
C LYS A 246 -24.25 12.04 -1.06
N ASP A 247 -23.00 12.19 -1.51
CA ASP A 247 -22.66 12.43 -2.90
C ASP A 247 -23.15 11.28 -3.80
N VAL A 248 -22.84 10.03 -3.42
CA VAL A 248 -23.26 8.84 -4.18
C VAL A 248 -24.77 8.65 -4.13
N ASN A 249 -25.39 8.79 -2.95
CA ASN A 249 -26.82 8.58 -2.76
C ASN A 249 -27.69 9.57 -3.52
N SER A 250 -27.16 10.75 -3.86
CA SER A 250 -27.88 11.75 -4.66
C SER A 250 -28.19 11.28 -6.07
N THR A 251 -27.34 10.41 -6.64
CA THR A 251 -27.50 9.90 -8.02
C THR A 251 -27.81 8.40 -8.07
N ASN A 252 -27.44 7.67 -7.03
CA ASN A 252 -27.67 6.22 -6.88
C ASN A 252 -28.27 5.93 -5.51
N PRO A 253 -29.59 6.09 -5.33
CA PRO A 253 -30.26 5.90 -4.04
C PRO A 253 -29.99 4.52 -3.44
N MET A 254 -29.48 4.49 -2.21
CA MET A 254 -29.21 3.26 -1.46
C MET A 254 -29.27 3.51 0.05
N SER A 255 -29.45 2.43 0.83
CA SER A 255 -29.35 2.53 2.28
C SER A 255 -27.89 2.73 2.73
N GLU A 256 -27.71 3.40 3.87
CA GLU A 256 -26.37 3.59 4.45
C GLU A 256 -25.67 2.25 4.75
N PRO A 257 -26.32 1.20 5.30
CA PRO A 257 -25.69 -0.11 5.45
C PRO A 257 -25.21 -0.71 4.13
N THR A 258 -25.95 -0.53 3.03
CA THR A 258 -25.53 -0.99 1.69
C THR A 258 -24.26 -0.27 1.24
N PHE A 259 -24.19 1.05 1.42
CA PHE A 259 -23.00 1.83 1.09
C PHE A 259 -21.77 1.32 1.86
N TYR A 260 -21.88 1.13 3.18
CA TYR A 260 -20.77 0.63 3.98
C TYR A 260 -20.39 -0.81 3.63
N ASP A 261 -21.31 -1.66 3.17
CA ASP A 261 -20.95 -2.98 2.62
C ASP A 261 -20.05 -2.86 1.38
N TYR A 262 -20.36 -1.95 0.45
CA TYR A 262 -19.48 -1.70 -0.69
C TYR A 262 -18.08 -1.23 -0.24
N ILE A 263 -18.00 -0.29 0.70
CA ILE A 263 -16.73 0.22 1.24
C ILE A 263 -15.93 -0.91 1.87
N GLU A 264 -16.56 -1.77 2.68
CA GLU A 264 -15.89 -2.91 3.30
C GLU A 264 -15.35 -3.89 2.26
N LYS A 265 -16.12 -4.17 1.19
CA LYS A 265 -15.65 -5.03 0.10
C LYS A 265 -14.49 -4.42 -0.68
N LEU A 266 -14.52 -3.13 -0.94
CA LEU A 266 -13.40 -2.43 -1.59
C LEU A 266 -12.12 -2.46 -0.74
N LYS A 267 -12.23 -2.41 0.59
CA LYS A 267 -11.10 -2.62 1.51
C LYS A 267 -10.61 -4.06 1.48
N GLN A 268 -11.52 -5.03 1.51
CA GLN A 268 -11.19 -6.46 1.43
C GLN A 268 -10.50 -6.84 0.11
N LEU A 269 -10.77 -6.10 -0.97
CA LEU A 269 -10.09 -6.24 -2.28
C LEU A 269 -8.78 -5.44 -2.35
N TYR A 270 -8.39 -4.74 -1.29
CA TYR A 270 -7.24 -3.84 -1.29
C TYR A 270 -7.30 -2.77 -2.40
N VAL A 271 -8.49 -2.22 -2.67
CA VAL A 271 -8.67 -1.10 -3.62
C VAL A 271 -8.47 0.23 -2.92
N ILE A 272 -9.00 0.33 -1.70
CA ILE A 272 -8.89 1.51 -0.83
C ILE A 272 -8.29 1.13 0.51
N LYS A 273 -7.58 2.08 1.12
CA LYS A 273 -6.89 1.90 2.41
C LYS A 273 -7.10 3.12 3.30
N ASP A 274 -7.40 2.86 4.57
CA ASP A 274 -7.48 3.89 5.58
C ASP A 274 -6.13 4.04 6.28
N TYR A 275 -5.68 5.27 6.45
CA TYR A 275 -4.52 5.60 7.28
C TYR A 275 -4.98 6.21 8.59
N GLU A 276 -4.54 5.59 9.68
CA GLU A 276 -4.86 6.05 11.03
C GLU A 276 -4.12 7.36 11.34
N ALA A 277 -4.72 8.19 12.18
CA ALA A 277 -4.03 9.34 12.70
C ALA A 277 -3.01 8.91 13.78
N TRP A 278 -1.78 9.38 13.65
CA TRP A 278 -0.76 9.19 14.67
C TRP A 278 -1.02 10.07 15.89
N CYS A 279 -0.75 9.54 17.06
CA CYS A 279 -0.80 10.28 18.30
C CYS A 279 0.53 10.14 19.06
N PRO A 280 1.22 11.25 19.38
CA PRO A 280 2.48 11.20 20.12
C PRO A 280 2.32 10.67 21.54
N GLN A 281 1.12 10.61 22.05
CA GLN A 281 0.78 10.04 23.36
C GLN A 281 0.08 8.69 23.19
N ILE A 282 0.82 7.60 23.26
CA ILE A 282 0.31 6.23 23.12
C ILE A 282 -0.87 5.93 24.07
N ARG A 283 -0.93 6.56 25.26
CA ARG A 283 -2.00 6.38 26.25
C ARG A 283 -3.16 7.35 26.10
N SER A 284 -3.25 8.09 24.98
CA SER A 284 -4.33 9.06 24.78
C SER A 284 -5.51 8.41 24.05
N GLU A 285 -6.70 8.46 24.66
CA GLU A 285 -7.96 8.04 24.02
C GLU A 285 -8.30 8.86 22.77
N LYS A 286 -7.65 10.02 22.58
CA LYS A 286 -7.90 10.93 21.45
C LYS A 286 -7.41 10.34 20.12
N SER A 287 -6.41 9.46 20.13
CA SER A 287 -5.93 8.79 18.91
C SER A 287 -7.01 7.93 18.25
N LEU A 288 -7.87 7.31 19.02
CA LEU A 288 -8.94 6.44 18.52
C LEU A 288 -10.11 7.21 17.89
N ARG A 289 -10.22 8.52 18.13
CA ARG A 289 -11.32 9.38 17.66
C ARG A 289 -10.91 10.32 16.53
N ALA A 290 -9.65 10.35 16.16
CA ALA A 290 -9.17 11.19 15.06
C ALA A 290 -9.69 10.65 13.70
N PRO A 291 -10.02 11.53 12.74
CA PRO A 291 -10.47 11.09 11.42
C PRO A 291 -9.35 10.32 10.73
N LYS A 292 -9.75 9.27 10.00
CA LYS A 292 -8.83 8.52 9.14
C LYS A 292 -8.66 9.26 7.82
N LYS A 293 -7.46 9.15 7.23
CA LYS A 293 -7.22 9.62 5.87
C LYS A 293 -7.48 8.48 4.89
N HIS A 294 -8.33 8.74 3.92
CA HIS A 294 -8.80 7.74 2.96
C HIS A 294 -7.98 7.82 1.68
N MET A 295 -7.31 6.73 1.29
CA MET A 295 -6.46 6.66 0.10
C MET A 295 -6.79 5.45 -0.76
N PHE A 296 -6.47 5.52 -2.04
CA PHE A 296 -6.38 4.34 -2.88
C PHE A 296 -5.08 3.58 -2.59
N ILE A 297 -5.09 2.27 -2.80
CA ILE A 297 -3.89 1.45 -2.67
C ILE A 297 -2.82 1.82 -3.71
N ASP A 298 -3.26 2.34 -4.85
CA ASP A 298 -2.45 2.89 -5.92
C ASP A 298 -3.18 4.07 -6.59
N PRO A 299 -2.53 5.22 -6.82
CA PRO A 299 -3.17 6.40 -7.38
C PRO A 299 -3.75 6.19 -8.79
N SER A 300 -3.24 5.22 -9.56
CA SER A 300 -3.78 4.93 -10.91
C SER A 300 -5.26 4.51 -10.88
N ILE A 301 -5.71 3.91 -9.78
CA ILE A 301 -7.13 3.55 -9.61
C ILE A 301 -7.99 4.81 -9.48
N ALA A 302 -7.52 5.81 -8.71
CA ALA A 302 -8.22 7.09 -8.56
C ALA A 302 -8.31 7.83 -9.89
N ILE A 303 -7.21 7.87 -10.65
CA ILE A 303 -7.13 8.51 -11.96
C ILE A 303 -8.08 7.84 -12.95
N ALA A 304 -8.13 6.51 -12.96
CA ALA A 304 -9.05 5.73 -13.79
C ALA A 304 -10.52 5.96 -13.39
N ALA A 305 -10.81 6.11 -12.09
CA ALA A 305 -12.15 6.43 -11.58
C ALA A 305 -12.63 7.82 -12.02
N LEU A 306 -11.71 8.78 -12.13
CA LEU A 306 -11.99 10.15 -12.61
C LEU A 306 -12.03 10.23 -14.14
N ASP A 307 -11.64 9.16 -14.86
CA ASP A 307 -11.51 9.10 -16.32
C ASP A 307 -10.54 10.17 -16.87
N LEU A 308 -9.43 10.40 -16.17
CA LEU A 308 -8.42 11.40 -16.53
C LEU A 308 -7.22 10.75 -17.22
N SER A 309 -6.47 11.56 -17.98
CA SER A 309 -5.24 11.17 -18.66
C SER A 309 -4.07 12.07 -18.23
N PRO A 310 -2.81 11.70 -18.51
CA PRO A 310 -1.66 12.54 -18.20
C PRO A 310 -1.77 13.98 -18.73
N SER A 311 -2.35 14.15 -19.92
CA SER A 311 -2.52 15.48 -20.55
C SER A 311 -3.44 16.42 -19.75
N TYR A 312 -4.39 15.90 -18.99
CA TYR A 312 -5.22 16.71 -18.11
C TYR A 312 -4.37 17.37 -17.02
N PHE A 313 -3.49 16.61 -16.38
CA PHE A 313 -2.68 17.09 -15.25
C PHE A 313 -1.61 18.11 -15.65
N TYR A 314 -1.20 18.17 -16.91
CA TYR A 314 -0.32 19.26 -17.38
C TYR A 314 -0.98 20.63 -17.29
N ASN A 315 -2.32 20.68 -17.30
CA ASN A 315 -3.11 21.91 -17.18
C ASN A 315 -3.70 22.12 -15.77
N ASP A 316 -3.64 21.10 -14.89
CA ASP A 316 -4.21 21.13 -13.55
C ASP A 316 -3.25 20.44 -12.56
N LEU A 317 -2.16 21.14 -12.23
CA LEU A 317 -1.17 20.65 -11.26
C LEU A 317 -1.69 20.68 -9.83
N ASP A 318 -2.72 21.45 -9.53
CA ASP A 318 -3.34 21.49 -8.20
C ASP A 318 -4.05 20.17 -7.91
N LEU A 319 -4.87 19.67 -8.86
CA LEU A 319 -5.46 18.34 -8.73
C LEU A 319 -4.38 17.25 -8.71
N PHE A 320 -3.33 17.39 -9.55
CA PHE A 320 -2.22 16.44 -9.50
C PHE A 320 -1.52 16.44 -8.15
N GLY A 321 -1.47 17.55 -7.43
CA GLY A 321 -0.92 17.63 -6.07
C GLY A 321 -1.59 16.67 -5.10
N HIS A 322 -2.93 16.56 -5.13
CA HIS A 322 -3.67 15.59 -4.32
C HIS A 322 -3.42 14.14 -4.73
N ILE A 323 -3.31 13.88 -6.03
CA ILE A 323 -2.95 12.55 -6.56
C ILE A 323 -1.50 12.19 -6.19
N PHE A 324 -0.59 13.16 -6.26
CA PHE A 324 0.81 12.99 -5.86
C PHE A 324 0.92 12.62 -4.38
N GLU A 325 0.11 13.20 -3.52
CA GLU A 325 0.06 12.81 -2.12
C GLU A 325 -0.26 11.32 -1.96
N SER A 326 -1.23 10.79 -2.72
CA SER A 326 -1.56 9.36 -2.71
C SER A 326 -0.39 8.48 -3.21
N LEU A 327 0.37 8.94 -4.20
CA LEU A 327 1.59 8.26 -4.65
C LEU A 327 2.63 8.19 -3.52
N VAL A 328 2.88 9.31 -2.84
CA VAL A 328 3.81 9.39 -1.71
C VAL A 328 3.37 8.47 -0.57
N TYR A 329 2.07 8.42 -0.26
CA TYR A 329 1.51 7.51 0.75
C TYR A 329 1.79 6.05 0.43
N ARG A 330 1.60 5.62 -0.84
CA ARG A 330 1.95 4.26 -1.28
C ARG A 330 3.44 3.99 -1.06
N ASP A 331 4.30 4.84 -1.57
CA ASP A 331 5.75 4.64 -1.55
C ASP A 331 6.31 4.66 -0.12
N LEU A 332 5.91 5.63 0.70
CA LEU A 332 6.35 5.69 2.09
C LEU A 332 5.81 4.50 2.91
N THR A 333 4.62 3.98 2.59
CA THR A 333 4.13 2.75 3.23
C THR A 333 5.01 1.56 2.87
N VAL A 334 5.43 1.42 1.62
CA VAL A 334 6.37 0.37 1.19
C VAL A 334 7.73 0.54 1.87
N TYR A 335 8.28 1.75 1.91
CA TYR A 335 9.58 2.01 2.53
C TYR A 335 9.54 1.82 4.06
N SER A 336 8.45 2.22 4.72
CA SER A 336 8.29 2.05 6.17
C SER A 336 8.20 0.57 6.57
N ALA A 337 7.58 -0.27 5.75
CA ALA A 337 7.51 -1.71 6.00
C ALA A 337 8.92 -2.33 6.05
N GLY A 338 9.84 -1.90 5.17
CA GLY A 338 11.26 -2.31 5.21
C GLY A 338 11.97 -1.95 6.51
N LEU A 339 11.49 -0.93 7.22
CA LEU A 339 12.00 -0.45 8.51
C LEU A 339 11.19 -0.97 9.71
N ARG A 340 10.17 -1.79 9.49
CA ARG A 340 9.16 -2.17 10.49
C ARG A 340 8.51 -0.95 11.15
N GLY A 341 8.35 0.11 10.38
CA GLY A 341 7.67 1.33 10.78
C GLY A 341 6.20 1.31 10.34
N VAL A 342 5.48 2.31 10.81
CA VAL A 342 4.09 2.56 10.42
C VAL A 342 4.02 3.97 9.83
N PHE A 343 3.40 4.08 8.64
CA PHE A 343 3.09 5.36 8.04
C PHE A 343 1.64 5.76 8.35
N SER A 344 1.46 6.98 8.82
CA SER A 344 0.19 7.55 9.26
C SER A 344 0.18 9.05 8.98
N HIS A 345 -0.87 9.76 9.36
CA HIS A 345 -0.93 11.23 9.30
C HIS A 345 -1.12 11.81 10.70
N TYR A 346 -1.03 13.13 10.84
CA TYR A 346 -1.36 13.83 12.08
C TYR A 346 -2.40 14.91 11.82
N HIS A 347 -3.41 14.94 12.67
CA HIS A 347 -4.41 16.01 12.70
C HIS A 347 -4.89 16.19 14.13
N ASP A 348 -4.97 17.44 14.61
CA ASP A 348 -5.44 17.76 15.93
C ASP A 348 -6.74 18.56 15.94
N LYS A 349 -7.26 18.80 17.14
CA LYS A 349 -8.51 19.55 17.33
C LYS A 349 -8.42 21.05 17.02
N PHE A 350 -7.24 21.56 16.70
CA PHE A 350 -6.98 22.96 16.32
C PHE A 350 -6.65 23.07 14.84
N ASP A 351 -7.03 22.08 14.06
CA ASP A 351 -6.77 21.98 12.61
C ASP A 351 -5.27 22.07 12.26
N LEU A 352 -4.40 21.63 13.19
CA LEU A 352 -2.99 21.46 12.90
C LEU A 352 -2.79 20.08 12.27
N GLU A 353 -2.36 20.05 11.04
CA GLU A 353 -2.17 18.85 10.23
C GLU A 353 -0.71 18.68 9.82
N VAL A 354 -0.27 17.43 9.70
CA VAL A 354 0.93 17.01 8.96
C VAL A 354 0.53 15.92 7.99
N ASP A 355 0.92 16.07 6.74
CA ASP A 355 0.55 15.16 5.66
C ASP A 355 0.97 13.71 5.97
N GLY A 356 2.13 13.48 6.60
CA GLY A 356 2.60 12.16 6.96
C GLY A 356 3.42 12.10 8.24
N VAL A 357 3.30 10.99 8.96
CA VAL A 357 4.17 10.62 10.09
C VAL A 357 4.68 9.20 9.88
N LEU A 358 5.99 9.03 9.77
CA LEU A 358 6.62 7.72 9.74
C LEU A 358 7.17 7.43 11.13
N HIS A 359 6.61 6.42 11.79
CA HIS A 359 6.93 6.06 13.16
C HIS A 359 7.56 4.67 13.22
N LEU A 360 8.72 4.55 13.88
CA LEU A 360 9.44 3.31 14.08
C LEU A 360 9.11 2.66 15.42
N GLN A 361 9.34 1.34 15.53
CA GLN A 361 9.07 0.57 16.76
C GLN A 361 9.91 1.01 17.97
N ASP A 362 11.08 1.62 17.75
CA ASP A 362 11.97 2.15 18.79
C ASP A 362 11.55 3.54 19.29
N GLY A 363 10.43 4.08 18.78
CA GLY A 363 9.87 5.37 19.15
C GLY A 363 10.44 6.55 18.36
N ARG A 364 11.40 6.34 17.44
CA ARG A 364 11.82 7.38 16.50
C ARG A 364 10.72 7.68 15.50
N TYR A 365 10.60 8.94 15.07
CA TYR A 365 9.63 9.31 14.05
C TYR A 365 10.06 10.51 13.21
N ALA A 366 9.52 10.56 11.99
CA ALA A 366 9.66 11.67 11.06
C ALA A 366 8.32 12.38 10.88
N LEU A 367 8.32 13.71 10.88
CA LEU A 367 7.21 14.53 10.39
C LEU A 367 7.43 14.83 8.92
N ILE A 368 6.41 14.65 8.09
CA ILE A 368 6.53 14.71 6.63
C ILE A 368 5.43 15.59 6.05
N GLU A 369 5.83 16.62 5.33
CA GLU A 369 4.97 17.41 4.45
C GLU A 369 5.13 16.94 3.01
N ILE A 370 4.06 17.01 2.23
CA ILE A 370 4.05 16.59 0.83
C ILE A 370 3.65 17.78 -0.03
N LYS A 371 4.56 18.25 -0.89
CA LYS A 371 4.35 19.42 -1.73
C LYS A 371 4.85 19.13 -3.15
N LEU A 372 3.97 19.13 -4.13
CA LEU A 372 4.37 18.82 -5.51
C LEU A 372 5.49 19.74 -6.00
N GLY A 373 5.33 21.04 -5.81
CA GLY A 373 6.25 22.05 -6.30
C GLY A 373 7.01 22.81 -5.20
N SER A 374 7.98 23.61 -5.60
CA SER A 374 8.82 24.42 -4.71
C SER A 374 8.07 25.54 -3.98
N SER A 375 6.95 26.02 -4.53
CA SER A 375 6.13 27.09 -3.92
C SER A 375 5.59 26.71 -2.54
N GLY A 376 5.34 25.42 -2.30
CA GLY A 376 4.85 24.92 -1.02
C GLY A 376 5.90 24.70 0.06
N ILE A 377 7.21 24.73 -0.27
CA ILE A 377 8.30 24.36 0.65
C ILE A 377 8.34 25.28 1.89
N LYS A 378 8.25 26.59 1.71
CA LYS A 378 8.27 27.54 2.84
C LYS A 378 7.09 27.34 3.80
N ALA A 379 5.91 27.05 3.27
CA ALA A 379 4.73 26.79 4.09
C ALA A 379 4.88 25.45 4.85
N GLY A 380 5.36 24.39 4.18
CA GLY A 380 5.64 23.10 4.81
C GLY A 380 6.71 23.20 5.90
N GLU A 381 7.82 23.90 5.65
CA GLU A 381 8.85 24.15 6.66
C GLU A 381 8.26 24.85 7.90
N LYS A 382 7.53 25.93 7.70
CA LYS A 382 6.89 26.69 8.79
C LYS A 382 5.96 25.78 9.61
N ASN A 383 5.20 24.90 8.95
CA ASN A 383 4.29 23.98 9.64
C ASN A 383 5.05 22.94 10.48
N LEU A 384 6.06 22.29 9.91
CA LEU A 384 6.89 21.33 10.63
C LEU A 384 7.58 21.94 11.86
N LEU A 385 8.17 23.13 11.69
CA LEU A 385 8.81 23.86 12.78
C LEU A 385 7.82 24.25 13.87
N LYS A 386 6.63 24.71 13.50
CA LYS A 386 5.55 25.02 14.46
C LYS A 386 5.20 23.81 15.33
N ILE A 387 5.06 22.62 14.76
CA ILE A 387 4.73 21.41 15.50
C ILE A 387 5.87 21.01 16.44
N ARG A 388 7.12 21.01 15.96
CA ARG A 388 8.30 20.78 16.78
C ARG A 388 8.33 21.73 18.00
N ASP A 389 8.10 23.02 17.75
CA ASP A 389 8.17 24.05 18.80
C ASP A 389 7.03 23.91 19.81
N LEU A 390 5.83 23.51 19.37
CA LEU A 390 4.72 23.17 20.28
C LEU A 390 5.05 21.96 21.16
N ILE A 391 5.72 20.94 20.63
CA ILE A 391 6.20 19.79 21.41
C ILE A 391 7.24 20.25 22.45
N LYS A 392 8.21 21.10 22.07
CA LYS A 392 9.20 21.67 22.97
C LYS A 392 8.56 22.47 24.12
N GLN A 393 7.66 23.39 23.79
CA GLN A 393 6.94 24.18 24.77
C GLN A 393 6.12 23.33 25.75
N ARG A 394 5.48 22.27 25.24
CA ARG A 394 4.78 21.31 26.08
C ARG A 394 5.73 20.60 27.04
N ASN A 395 6.88 20.14 26.57
CA ASN A 395 7.87 19.41 27.37
C ASN A 395 8.48 20.24 28.50
N GLN A 396 8.40 21.58 28.43
CA GLN A 396 8.82 22.50 29.50
C GLN A 396 7.84 22.57 30.67
N LYS A 397 6.63 22.05 30.51
CA LYS A 397 5.60 22.06 31.59
C LYS A 397 5.89 20.95 32.62
N LYS A 398 5.91 21.31 33.93
CA LYS A 398 6.32 20.39 35.01
C LYS A 398 5.39 19.17 35.21
N ASP A 399 4.11 19.30 34.86
CA ASP A 399 3.09 18.29 35.19
C ASP A 399 2.67 17.43 33.97
N VAL A 400 3.49 17.38 32.92
CA VAL A 400 3.16 16.70 31.69
C VAL A 400 4.26 15.72 31.34
N LEU A 401 3.89 14.47 31.01
CA LEU A 401 4.83 13.51 30.47
C LEU A 401 5.42 14.07 29.16
N PRO A 402 6.73 14.11 29.02
CA PRO A 402 7.37 14.63 27.83
C PRO A 402 7.05 13.76 26.61
N ILE A 403 6.91 14.40 25.47
CA ILE A 403 6.79 13.76 24.17
C ILE A 403 8.16 13.82 23.50
N ARG A 404 8.58 12.72 22.86
CA ARG A 404 9.78 12.74 22.03
C ARG A 404 9.65 13.80 20.93
N GLU A 405 10.70 14.59 20.73
CA GLU A 405 10.79 15.49 19.59
C GLU A 405 10.97 14.68 18.30
N PRO A 406 10.52 15.19 17.12
CA PRO A 406 10.73 14.51 15.85
C PRO A 406 12.22 14.32 15.57
N ASP A 407 12.62 13.13 15.21
CA ASP A 407 13.99 12.82 14.81
C ASP A 407 14.32 13.43 13.44
N LEU A 408 13.30 13.49 12.57
CA LEU A 408 13.39 14.01 11.22
C LEU A 408 12.18 14.91 10.89
N MET A 409 12.46 15.95 10.12
CA MET A 409 11.47 16.79 9.46
C MET A 409 11.77 16.81 7.97
N ILE A 410 10.82 16.34 7.15
CA ILE A 410 11.03 16.10 5.73
C ILE A 410 9.92 16.77 4.92
N ILE A 411 10.26 17.38 3.79
CA ILE A 411 9.30 17.79 2.77
C ILE A 411 9.57 16.95 1.52
N ILE A 412 8.61 16.09 1.16
CA ILE A 412 8.67 15.29 -0.06
C ILE A 412 8.15 16.13 -1.22
N THR A 413 8.90 16.14 -2.32
CA THR A 413 8.54 16.94 -3.49
C THR A 413 8.51 16.12 -4.79
N GLY A 414 7.85 16.68 -5.82
CA GLY A 414 7.96 16.21 -7.21
C GLY A 414 9.10 16.91 -7.98
N GLY A 415 9.96 17.70 -7.31
CA GLY A 415 11.04 18.45 -7.91
C GLY A 415 12.29 17.62 -8.21
N GLU A 416 13.40 18.31 -8.55
CA GLU A 416 14.65 17.65 -8.96
C GLU A 416 15.70 17.55 -7.84
N TYR A 417 15.78 18.54 -6.94
CA TYR A 417 16.92 18.67 -6.02
C TYR A 417 16.56 18.32 -4.59
N ALA A 418 17.39 17.47 -3.98
CA ALA A 418 17.39 17.19 -2.55
C ALA A 418 18.45 18.04 -1.85
N TYR A 419 18.07 18.65 -0.73
CA TYR A 419 18.97 19.45 0.10
C TYR A 419 18.45 19.62 1.52
N SER A 420 19.35 20.04 2.43
CA SER A 420 18.98 20.36 3.81
C SER A 420 18.88 21.87 3.99
N LEU A 421 17.80 22.33 4.64
CA LEU A 421 17.65 23.72 5.09
C LEU A 421 18.47 23.97 6.37
N GLU A 422 18.76 25.23 6.67
CA GLU A 422 19.43 25.62 7.93
C GLU A 422 18.61 25.25 9.18
N SER A 423 17.30 25.21 9.06
CA SER A 423 16.38 24.76 10.11
C SER A 423 16.46 23.26 10.45
N GLY A 424 17.23 22.48 9.66
CA GLY A 424 17.31 21.03 9.75
C GLY A 424 16.24 20.27 8.96
N VAL A 425 15.26 20.95 8.35
CA VAL A 425 14.28 20.34 7.47
C VAL A 425 14.97 19.87 6.18
N LYS A 426 14.63 18.67 5.72
CA LYS A 426 15.20 18.06 4.52
C LYS A 426 14.18 18.11 3.39
N ILE A 427 14.59 18.63 2.24
CA ILE A 427 13.78 18.65 1.02
C ILE A 427 14.20 17.45 0.19
N ILE A 428 13.26 16.55 -0.14
CA ILE A 428 13.59 15.30 -0.82
C ILE A 428 12.62 15.04 -1.97
N PRO A 429 13.08 15.06 -3.22
CA PRO A 429 12.29 14.55 -4.33
C PRO A 429 11.93 13.07 -4.14
N ILE A 430 10.68 12.70 -4.45
CA ILE A 430 10.25 11.31 -4.37
C ILE A 430 11.10 10.39 -5.27
N GLY A 431 11.62 10.91 -6.37
CA GLY A 431 12.52 10.20 -7.29
C GLY A 431 13.94 9.96 -6.76
N CYS A 432 14.28 10.44 -5.55
CA CYS A 432 15.53 10.15 -4.86
C CYS A 432 15.40 9.09 -3.77
N LEU A 433 14.17 8.75 -3.34
CA LEU A 433 13.95 7.92 -2.16
C LEU A 433 14.07 6.42 -2.42
N LYS A 434 14.58 5.71 -1.42
CA LYS A 434 14.41 4.27 -1.18
C LYS A 434 14.19 4.00 0.32
N ASP A 435 13.93 2.72 0.68
CA ASP A 435 13.80 2.21 2.04
C ASP A 435 15.07 2.28 2.89
#